data_0e34e2c83c18886b76d4a76fa9a798cd
#
_entry.id   0e34e2c83c18886b76d4a76fa9a798cd
#
_cell.length_a   1.000
_cell.length_b   1.000
_cell.length_c   1.000
_cell.angle_alpha   90.00
_cell.angle_beta   90.00
_cell.angle_gamma   90.00
#
_symmetry.space_group_name_H-M   'P 1'
#
loop_
_entity.id
_entity.type
_entity.pdbx_description
1 polymer ?
#
loop_
_entity_poly.entity_id
_entity_poly.type
_entity_poly.pdbx_seq_one_letter_code
_entity_poly.pdbx_strand_id
1 'polypeptide(L)' 'MTALELKNLLFIGSNIIISANDYTVMNLKDFAFIAKQKGGNVIIRNAKRLTALECKSIAFINPGKTTFDFTE' A
#
# COMPACT_ATOMS: atom_id res chain seq x y z
N MET A 1 0.24 -5.42 12.91
CA MET A 1 0.52 -6.58 12.05
C MET A 1 1.87 -6.42 11.37
N THR A 2 2.56 -7.51 11.15
CA THR A 2 3.82 -7.48 10.40
C THR A 2 3.55 -7.36 8.90
N ALA A 3 4.57 -6.94 8.15
CA ALA A 3 4.47 -6.87 6.70
C ALA A 3 4.15 -8.24 6.09
N LEU A 4 4.72 -9.30 6.63
CA LEU A 4 4.47 -10.65 6.13
C LEU A 4 3.01 -11.06 6.32
N GLU A 5 2.44 -10.75 7.47
CA GLU A 5 1.04 -11.05 7.74
C GLU A 5 0.10 -10.32 6.77
N LEU A 6 0.41 -9.04 6.50
CA LEU A 6 -0.36 -8.26 5.53
C LEU A 6 -0.23 -8.81 4.11
N LYS A 7 0.96 -9.24 3.74
CA LYS A 7 1.17 -9.86 2.43
C LYS A 7 0.33 -11.12 2.28
N ASN A 8 0.23 -11.92 3.35
CA ASN A 8 -0.61 -13.12 3.33
C ASN A 8 -2.08 -12.79 3.12
N LEU A 9 -2.58 -11.72 3.78
CA LEU A 9 -3.96 -11.26 3.56
C LEU A 9 -4.18 -10.82 2.12
N LEU A 10 -3.23 -10.09 1.55
CA LEU A 10 -3.33 -9.63 0.17
C LEU A 10 -3.32 -10.80 -0.82
N PHE A 11 -2.57 -11.85 -0.52
CA PHE A 11 -2.57 -13.06 -1.37
C PHE A 11 -3.93 -13.75 -1.44
N ILE A 12 -4.78 -13.57 -0.44
CA ILE A 12 -6.15 -14.12 -0.44
C ILE A 12 -7.11 -13.16 -1.14
N GLY A 13 -6.64 -12.00 -1.61
CA GLY A 13 -7.48 -11.04 -2.29
C GLY A 13 -8.12 -9.99 -1.39
N SER A 14 -7.69 -9.90 -0.13
CA SER A 14 -8.24 -8.91 0.80
C SER A 14 -7.82 -7.48 0.43
N ASN A 15 -8.65 -6.52 0.82
CA ASN A 15 -8.31 -5.10 0.79
C ASN A 15 -7.75 -4.72 2.15
N ILE A 16 -6.75 -3.84 2.19
CA ILE A 16 -6.15 -3.43 3.44
C ILE A 16 -6.09 -1.91 3.57
N ILE A 17 -6.16 -1.45 4.82
CA ILE A 17 -5.94 -0.05 5.19
C ILE A 17 -4.78 -0.06 6.18
N ILE A 18 -3.69 0.60 5.84
CA ILE A 18 -2.48 0.59 6.65
C ILE A 18 -1.91 2.01 6.78
N SER A 19 -1.03 2.20 7.75
CA SER A 19 -0.37 3.49 7.95
C SER A 19 1.04 3.46 7.34
N ALA A 20 1.36 4.53 6.61
CA ALA A 20 2.72 4.72 6.09
C ALA A 20 3.77 4.84 7.20
N ASN A 21 3.34 5.15 8.43
CA ASN A 21 4.26 5.26 9.56
C ASN A 21 4.79 3.91 10.05
N ASP A 22 4.09 2.83 9.73
CA ASP A 22 4.40 1.49 10.25
C ASP A 22 5.20 0.62 9.30
N TYR A 23 5.36 1.05 8.06
CA TYR A 23 6.00 0.23 7.02
C TYR A 23 6.97 1.06 6.18
N THR A 24 7.95 0.38 5.61
CA THR A 24 8.90 1.04 4.69
C THR A 24 8.28 1.26 3.32
N VAL A 25 8.87 2.13 2.52
CA VAL A 25 8.43 2.35 1.14
C VAL A 25 8.49 1.04 0.34
N MET A 26 9.51 0.22 0.57
CA MET A 26 9.62 -1.09 -0.08
C MET A 26 8.44 -2.00 0.30
N ASN A 27 8.05 -2.01 1.58
CA ASN A 27 6.88 -2.78 2.01
C ASN A 27 5.61 -2.30 1.30
N LEU A 28 5.43 -0.97 1.20
CA LEU A 28 4.25 -0.40 0.54
C LEU A 28 4.19 -0.77 -0.93
N LYS A 29 5.33 -0.78 -1.61
CA LYS A 29 5.42 -1.23 -3.00
C LYS A 29 5.07 -2.71 -3.14
N ASP A 30 5.55 -3.54 -2.23
CA ASP A 30 5.24 -4.97 -2.23
C ASP A 30 3.74 -5.21 -2.03
N PHE A 31 3.11 -4.45 -1.12
CA PHE A 31 1.66 -4.55 -0.91
C PHE A 31 0.90 -4.20 -2.19
N ALA A 32 1.28 -3.12 -2.84
CA ALA A 32 0.64 -2.70 -4.09
C ALA A 32 0.80 -3.76 -5.18
N PHE A 33 1.97 -4.38 -5.26
CA PHE A 33 2.26 -5.40 -6.25
C PHE A 33 1.39 -6.64 -6.06
N ILE A 34 1.31 -7.13 -4.83
CA ILE A 34 0.49 -8.31 -4.51
C ILE A 34 -0.99 -7.98 -4.74
N ALA A 35 -1.44 -6.81 -4.29
CA ALA A 35 -2.81 -6.37 -4.49
C ALA A 35 -3.18 -6.33 -5.98
N LYS A 36 -2.27 -5.86 -6.82
CA LYS A 36 -2.50 -5.83 -8.27
C LYS A 36 -2.76 -7.23 -8.80
N GLN A 37 -1.95 -8.20 -8.40
CA GLN A 37 -2.08 -9.57 -8.88
C GLN A 37 -3.35 -10.25 -8.42
N LYS A 38 -3.85 -9.89 -7.24
CA LYS A 38 -5.01 -10.53 -6.62
C LYS A 38 -6.29 -9.69 -6.69
N GLY A 39 -6.22 -8.51 -7.30
CA GLY A 39 -7.41 -7.67 -7.47
C GLY A 39 -7.79 -6.86 -6.24
N GLY A 40 -6.92 -6.74 -5.25
CA GLY A 40 -7.18 -6.00 -4.02
C GLY A 40 -6.88 -4.51 -4.13
N ASN A 41 -7.32 -3.77 -3.10
CA ASN A 41 -7.05 -2.35 -2.94
C ASN A 41 -6.20 -2.12 -1.71
N VAL A 42 -5.32 -1.13 -1.76
CA VAL A 42 -4.51 -0.71 -0.63
C VAL A 42 -4.80 0.75 -0.35
N ILE A 43 -5.20 1.05 0.89
CA ILE A 43 -5.37 2.43 1.36
C ILE A 43 -4.23 2.71 2.33
N ILE A 44 -3.46 3.75 2.02
CA ILE A 44 -2.28 4.15 2.80
C ILE A 44 -2.61 5.43 3.54
N ARG A 45 -2.77 5.35 4.84
CA ARG A 45 -3.00 6.49 5.71
C ARG A 45 -1.66 7.11 6.12
N ASN A 46 -1.72 8.33 6.66
CA ASN A 46 -0.52 9.08 7.09
C ASN A 46 0.47 9.28 5.93
N ALA A 47 -0.07 9.48 4.74
CA ALA A 47 0.74 9.55 3.53
C ALA A 47 1.55 10.85 3.42
N LYS A 48 1.31 11.83 4.30
CA LYS A 48 2.12 13.06 4.36
C LYS A 48 3.60 12.77 4.59
N ARG A 49 3.92 11.66 5.21
CA ARG A 49 5.31 11.24 5.44
C ARG A 49 6.02 10.88 4.14
N LEU A 50 5.27 10.55 3.10
CA LEU A 50 5.83 10.12 1.82
C LEU A 50 6.08 11.33 0.92
N THR A 51 7.16 11.27 0.14
CA THR A 51 7.40 12.27 -0.89
C THR A 51 6.47 12.03 -2.07
N ALA A 52 6.29 13.05 -2.91
CA ALA A 52 5.48 12.90 -4.13
C ALA A 52 6.02 11.80 -5.03
N LEU A 53 7.35 11.68 -5.14
CA LEU A 53 7.96 10.65 -5.96
C LEU A 53 7.69 9.25 -5.41
N GLU A 54 7.74 9.09 -4.08
CA GLU A 54 7.43 7.82 -3.45
C GLU A 54 5.98 7.42 -3.68
N CYS A 55 5.05 8.36 -3.54
CA CYS A 55 3.63 8.11 -3.83
C CYS A 55 3.43 7.69 -5.28
N LYS A 56 4.06 8.38 -6.22
CA LYS A 56 3.97 8.03 -7.64
C LYS A 56 4.50 6.65 -7.92
N SER A 57 5.63 6.29 -7.33
CA SER A 57 6.25 4.97 -7.52
C SER A 57 5.35 3.86 -7.01
N ILE A 58 4.71 4.06 -5.85
CA ILE A 58 3.79 3.08 -5.28
C ILE A 58 2.53 2.98 -6.12
N ALA A 59 1.93 4.12 -6.46
CA ALA A 59 0.68 4.16 -7.23
C ALA A 59 0.83 3.55 -8.62
N PHE A 60 2.00 3.71 -9.23
CA PHE A 60 2.26 3.19 -10.57
C PHE A 60 2.21 1.66 -10.63
N ILE A 61 2.49 1.01 -9.50
CA ILE A 61 2.47 -0.47 -9.42
C ILE A 61 1.04 -0.99 -9.53
N ASN A 62 0.07 -0.29 -8.93
CA ASN A 62 -1.33 -0.73 -8.96
C ASN A 62 -2.25 0.48 -9.23
N PRO A 63 -2.24 1.00 -10.47
CA PRO A 63 -2.98 2.22 -10.79
C PRO A 63 -4.48 2.10 -10.54
N GLY A 64 -5.04 3.15 -9.92
CA GLY A 64 -6.48 3.21 -9.66
C GLY A 64 -6.95 2.40 -8.46
N LYS A 65 -6.06 1.62 -7.84
CA LYS A 65 -6.41 0.77 -6.69
C LYS A 65 -5.55 1.02 -5.46
N THR A 66 -4.70 2.04 -5.51
CA THR A 66 -3.94 2.50 -4.36
C THR A 66 -4.43 3.88 -3.98
N THR A 67 -4.89 4.02 -2.74
CA THR A 67 -5.43 5.29 -2.23
C THR A 67 -4.49 5.84 -1.17
N PHE A 68 -4.18 7.12 -1.28
CA PHE A 68 -3.36 7.82 -0.29
C PHE A 68 -4.23 8.78 0.50
N ASP A 69 -4.12 8.70 1.82
CA ASP A 69 -4.81 9.61 2.72
C ASP A 69 -3.80 10.59 3.32
N PHE A 70 -3.92 11.86 2.93
CA PHE A 70 -3.02 12.93 3.36
C PHE A 70 -3.61 13.78 4.49
N THR A 71 -4.72 13.35 5.07
CA THR A 71 -5.43 14.16 6.07
C THR A 71 -4.79 14.15 7.45
N GLU A 72 -3.83 13.27 7.67
CA GLU A 72 -3.13 13.16 8.96
C GLU A 72 -1.65 13.33 8.82
#